data_afd36680b7083bc6aa44ef3bcec535a5
#
_entry.id   afd36680b7083bc6aa44ef3bcec535a5
#
_cell.length_a   1.000
_cell.length_b   1.000
_cell.length_c   1.000
_cell.angle_alpha   90.00
_cell.angle_beta   90.00
_cell.angle_gamma   90.00
#
_symmetry.space_group_name_H-M   'P 1'
#
loop_
_entity.id
_entity.type
_entity.pdbx_description
1 polymer ?
#
loop_
_entity_poly.entity_id
_entity_poly.type
_entity_poly.pdbx_seq_one_letter_code
_entity_poly.pdbx_strand_id
1 'polypeptide(L)'
;MNIAWLLAENTLLPPGQDTQPMRDIAPIWGSWRTQRAYQTDNVVCWDADQAAILIEQGYAEICNLYIPKMVYDTLNQPPRVNVFGGAFDFVVDSVDDIVAAHLSASVADVIIMVGFDLESRPNAKISRTNYIGLLAQSIRDSGKQWVIVDHPKNLDEPIQKLSNITRDLLPNVLQLLNNNSD
;
A
#
# COMPACT_ATOMS: atom_id res chain seq x y z
N MET A 1 13.39 -13.97 5.13
CA MET A 1 12.08 -13.37 5.45
C MET A 1 11.98 -12.10 4.62
N ASN A 2 11.00 -12.01 3.73
CA ASN A 2 10.81 -10.85 2.87
C ASN A 2 9.89 -9.84 3.54
N ILE A 3 10.29 -8.58 3.55
CA ILE A 3 9.54 -7.49 4.19
C ILE A 3 9.06 -6.52 3.12
N ALA A 4 7.91 -5.90 3.32
CA ALA A 4 7.40 -4.79 2.52
C ALA A 4 6.83 -3.70 3.44
N TRP A 5 7.13 -2.45 3.12
CA TRP A 5 6.43 -1.29 3.69
C TRP A 5 5.19 -0.99 2.86
N LEU A 6 4.10 -0.66 3.52
CA LEU A 6 2.88 -0.21 2.89
C LEU A 6 2.50 1.16 3.46
N LEU A 7 2.61 2.19 2.64
CA LEU A 7 2.22 3.55 3.01
C LEU A 7 0.80 3.85 2.54
N ALA A 8 -0.03 4.32 3.45
CA ALA A 8 -1.36 4.80 3.11
C ALA A 8 -1.33 6.21 2.51
N GLU A 9 -2.36 6.56 1.77
CA GLU A 9 -2.55 7.89 1.18
C GLU A 9 -2.47 9.02 2.21
N ASN A 10 -3.04 8.80 3.40
CA ASN A 10 -3.04 9.75 4.51
C ASN A 10 -2.04 9.33 5.59
N THR A 11 -0.82 9.00 5.18
CA THR A 11 0.19 8.61 6.16
C THR A 11 0.43 9.70 7.20
N LEU A 12 0.62 9.28 8.46
CA LEU A 12 0.97 10.15 9.58
C LEU A 12 2.40 10.69 9.51
N LEU A 13 3.19 10.23 8.54
CA LEU A 13 4.51 10.80 8.29
C LEU A 13 4.34 12.26 7.83
N PRO A 14 5.17 13.19 8.33
CA PRO A 14 5.17 14.55 7.84
C PRO A 14 5.37 14.61 6.32
N PRO A 15 4.65 15.47 5.59
CA PRO A 15 4.88 15.65 4.16
C PRO A 15 6.34 15.96 3.86
N GLY A 16 6.92 15.27 2.88
CA GLY A 16 8.32 15.43 2.52
C GLY A 16 9.31 14.76 3.46
N GLN A 17 8.85 13.93 4.40
CA GLN A 17 9.76 13.11 5.20
C GLN A 17 10.55 12.18 4.29
N ASP A 18 11.86 12.10 4.55
CA ASP A 18 12.74 11.16 3.86
C ASP A 18 12.32 9.72 4.18
N THR A 19 11.98 8.97 3.14
CA THR A 19 11.63 7.55 3.22
C THR A 19 12.84 6.64 2.97
N GLN A 20 14.02 7.20 2.72
CA GLN A 20 15.23 6.44 2.42
C GLN A 20 15.57 5.40 3.50
N PRO A 21 15.50 5.70 4.82
CA PRO A 21 15.75 4.69 5.85
C PRO A 21 14.81 3.48 5.79
N MET A 22 13.58 3.66 5.30
CA MET A 22 12.65 2.56 5.08
C MET A 22 13.03 1.75 3.83
N ARG A 23 13.39 2.45 2.75
CA ARG A 23 13.79 1.85 1.47
C ARG A 23 15.09 1.05 1.57
N ASP A 24 16.00 1.47 2.43
CA ASP A 24 17.26 0.74 2.69
C ASP A 24 16.99 -0.64 3.32
N ILE A 25 15.84 -0.81 3.97
CA ILE A 25 15.43 -2.06 4.61
C ILE A 25 14.60 -2.93 3.66
N ALA A 26 13.60 -2.35 3.00
CA ALA A 26 12.63 -3.09 2.19
C ALA A 26 11.88 -2.16 1.21
N PRO A 27 11.32 -2.69 0.10
CA PRO A 27 10.58 -1.90 -0.86
C PRO A 27 9.31 -1.31 -0.25
N ILE A 28 9.00 -0.08 -0.67
CA ILE A 28 7.80 0.66 -0.27
C ILE A 28 6.71 0.52 -1.33
N TRP A 29 5.53 0.11 -0.88
CA TRP A 29 4.30 0.04 -1.65
C TRP A 29 3.37 1.19 -1.29
N GLY A 30 2.62 1.69 -2.25
CA GLY A 30 1.60 2.69 -2.02
C GLY A 30 0.69 2.93 -3.23
N SER A 31 -0.31 3.78 -3.05
CA SER A 31 -1.14 4.26 -4.15
C SER A 31 -0.42 5.37 -4.93
N TRP A 32 -0.95 5.70 -6.10
CA TRP A 32 -0.48 6.85 -6.89
C TRP A 32 -0.58 8.19 -6.10
N ARG A 33 -1.51 8.28 -5.14
CA ARG A 33 -1.66 9.44 -4.28
C ARG A 33 -0.55 9.51 -3.23
N THR A 34 -0.16 8.37 -2.68
CA THR A 34 0.98 8.26 -1.77
C THR A 34 2.27 8.71 -2.45
N GLN A 35 2.48 8.34 -3.71
CA GLN A 35 3.64 8.74 -4.51
C GLN A 35 3.78 10.25 -4.65
N ARG A 36 2.71 11.02 -4.60
CA ARG A 36 2.78 12.50 -4.63
C ARG A 36 3.45 13.11 -3.40
N ALA A 37 3.37 12.44 -2.27
CA ALA A 37 3.88 12.93 -1.00
C ALA A 37 5.18 12.24 -0.58
N TYR A 38 5.37 10.99 -1.00
CA TYR A 38 6.49 10.15 -0.58
C TYR A 38 7.00 9.33 -1.76
N GLN A 39 8.30 9.18 -1.86
CA GLN A 39 8.88 8.32 -2.87
C GLN A 39 8.61 6.85 -2.52
N THR A 40 7.91 6.13 -3.40
CA THR A 40 7.60 4.70 -3.28
C THR A 40 8.25 3.91 -4.41
N ASP A 41 8.57 2.64 -4.16
CA ASP A 41 9.19 1.75 -5.14
C ASP A 41 8.15 1.05 -6.01
N ASN A 42 6.96 0.79 -5.44
CA ASN A 42 5.85 0.12 -6.08
C ASN A 42 4.58 0.97 -5.93
N VAL A 43 4.01 1.38 -7.05
CA VAL A 43 2.86 2.30 -7.12
C VAL A 43 1.68 1.58 -7.75
N VAL A 44 0.54 1.59 -7.08
CA VAL A 44 -0.71 1.07 -7.62
C VAL A 44 -1.57 2.24 -8.10
N CYS A 45 -2.10 2.12 -9.31
CA CYS A 45 -3.02 3.09 -9.89
C CYS A 45 -4.17 2.37 -10.62
N TRP A 46 -5.38 2.51 -10.12
CA TRP A 46 -6.59 1.93 -10.71
C TRP A 46 -7.25 2.85 -11.75
N ASP A 47 -7.03 4.14 -11.63
CA ASP A 47 -7.65 5.15 -12.49
C ASP A 47 -6.89 5.31 -13.80
N ALA A 48 -7.57 5.20 -14.94
CA ALA A 48 -6.95 5.24 -16.25
C ALA A 48 -6.34 6.61 -16.59
N ASP A 49 -7.00 7.70 -16.21
CA ASP A 49 -6.51 9.06 -16.51
C ASP A 49 -5.25 9.35 -15.68
N GLN A 50 -5.25 8.92 -14.40
CA GLN A 50 -4.07 9.06 -13.54
C GLN A 50 -2.92 8.16 -13.99
N ALA A 51 -3.23 6.93 -14.42
CA ALA A 51 -2.21 6.03 -14.95
C ALA A 51 -1.56 6.61 -16.22
N ALA A 52 -2.34 7.19 -17.12
CA ALA A 52 -1.82 7.89 -18.31
C ALA A 52 -0.87 9.03 -17.92
N ILE A 53 -1.28 9.88 -16.97
CA ILE A 53 -0.45 10.99 -16.47
C ILE A 53 0.87 10.47 -15.86
N LEU A 54 0.81 9.42 -15.03
CA LEU A 54 2.02 8.84 -14.43
C LEU A 54 2.99 8.28 -15.48
N ILE A 55 2.46 7.62 -16.51
CA ILE A 55 3.26 7.08 -17.61
C ILE A 55 3.91 8.21 -18.41
N GLU A 56 3.15 9.25 -18.78
CA GLU A 56 3.65 10.43 -19.51
C GLU A 56 4.72 11.18 -18.71
N GLN A 57 4.60 11.20 -17.39
CA GLN A 57 5.60 11.81 -16.48
C GLN A 57 6.82 10.92 -16.24
N GLY A 58 6.90 9.73 -16.84
CA GLY A 58 8.04 8.83 -16.72
C GLY A 58 8.10 8.03 -15.43
N TYR A 59 7.01 7.95 -14.65
CA TYR A 59 7.01 7.18 -13.39
C TYR A 59 7.29 5.69 -13.60
N ALA A 60 6.86 5.12 -14.72
CA ALA A 60 7.16 3.72 -15.06
C ALA A 60 8.66 3.44 -15.28
N GLU A 61 9.51 4.48 -15.34
CA GLU A 61 10.96 4.36 -15.45
C GLU A 61 11.68 4.42 -14.10
N ILE A 62 11.04 5.00 -13.08
CA ILE A 62 11.65 5.24 -11.77
C ILE A 62 11.04 4.40 -10.65
N CYS A 63 9.86 3.81 -10.86
CA CYS A 63 9.22 2.89 -9.94
C CYS A 63 8.46 1.78 -10.69
N ASN A 64 8.07 0.74 -9.99
CA ASN A 64 7.21 -0.28 -10.53
C ASN A 64 5.75 0.19 -10.50
N LEU A 65 5.23 0.62 -11.64
CA LEU A 65 3.83 1.02 -11.76
C LEU A 65 2.94 -0.21 -12.03
N TYR A 66 1.95 -0.42 -11.18
CA TYR A 66 0.96 -1.51 -11.27
C TYR A 66 -0.40 -0.94 -11.66
N ILE A 67 -0.96 -1.44 -12.77
CA ILE A 67 -2.28 -1.05 -13.26
C ILE A 67 -3.14 -2.29 -13.54
N PRO A 68 -4.48 -2.20 -13.42
CA PRO A 68 -5.34 -3.33 -13.75
C PRO A 68 -5.36 -3.61 -15.26
N LYS A 69 -5.65 -4.85 -15.63
CA LYS A 69 -5.69 -5.31 -17.02
C LYS A 69 -6.59 -4.43 -17.90
N MET A 70 -7.75 -4.01 -17.39
CA MET A 70 -8.66 -3.15 -18.12
C MET A 70 -8.06 -1.76 -18.44
N VAL A 71 -7.31 -1.18 -17.51
CA VAL A 71 -6.60 0.10 -17.72
C VAL A 71 -5.46 -0.08 -18.72
N TYR A 72 -4.70 -1.16 -18.59
CA TYR A 72 -3.63 -1.50 -19.51
C TYR A 72 -4.11 -1.60 -20.97
N ASP A 73 -5.24 -2.27 -21.19
CA ASP A 73 -5.83 -2.39 -22.52
C ASP A 73 -6.38 -1.05 -23.04
N THR A 74 -7.00 -0.24 -22.17
CA THR A 74 -7.51 1.10 -22.51
C THR A 74 -6.38 2.05 -22.93
N LEU A 75 -5.20 1.93 -22.31
CA LEU A 75 -4.02 2.75 -22.62
C LEU A 75 -3.16 2.17 -23.75
N ASN A 76 -3.70 1.24 -24.57
CA ASN A 76 -3.00 0.61 -25.67
C ASN A 76 -1.70 -0.11 -25.27
N GLN A 77 -1.73 -0.78 -24.12
CA GLN A 77 -0.67 -1.66 -23.65
C GLN A 77 0.69 -0.94 -23.50
N PRO A 78 0.77 0.09 -22.65
CA PRO A 78 1.99 0.84 -22.48
C PRO A 78 3.14 -0.06 -21.99
N PRO A 79 4.37 0.19 -22.43
CA PRO A 79 5.53 -0.56 -21.97
C PRO A 79 5.87 -0.25 -20.50
N ARG A 80 6.65 -1.16 -19.87
CA ARG A 80 7.25 -0.98 -18.54
C ARG A 80 6.25 -0.80 -17.39
N VAL A 81 5.03 -1.26 -17.56
CA VAL A 81 4.05 -1.33 -16.47
C VAL A 81 3.78 -2.77 -16.06
N ASN A 82 3.46 -2.98 -14.81
CA ASN A 82 3.05 -4.27 -14.28
C ASN A 82 1.53 -4.37 -14.32
N VAL A 83 1.03 -5.49 -14.83
CA VAL A 83 -0.41 -5.69 -15.00
C VAL A 83 -0.91 -6.69 -13.96
N PHE A 84 -1.95 -6.32 -13.25
CA PHE A 84 -2.66 -7.24 -12.36
C PHE A 84 -4.11 -7.43 -12.84
N GLY A 85 -4.68 -8.60 -12.50
CA GLY A 85 -6.05 -8.96 -12.89
C GLY A 85 -6.63 -10.08 -12.05
N GLY A 86 -7.85 -10.45 -12.30
CA GLY A 86 -8.54 -11.61 -11.72
C GLY A 86 -9.16 -11.34 -10.36
N ALA A 87 -8.46 -11.56 -9.27
CA ALA A 87 -9.00 -11.52 -7.91
C ALA A 87 -9.54 -10.15 -7.44
N PHE A 88 -9.42 -9.10 -8.25
CA PHE A 88 -9.82 -7.73 -7.91
C PHE A 88 -11.08 -7.25 -8.62
N ASP A 89 -11.83 -8.13 -9.28
CA ASP A 89 -13.08 -7.78 -9.99
C ASP A 89 -14.16 -7.19 -9.06
N PHE A 90 -14.00 -7.35 -7.75
CA PHE A 90 -14.87 -6.77 -6.73
C PHE A 90 -14.41 -5.41 -6.19
N VAL A 91 -13.22 -4.96 -6.57
CA VAL A 91 -12.66 -3.70 -6.08
C VAL A 91 -13.17 -2.56 -6.94
N VAL A 92 -14.25 -1.97 -6.47
CA VAL A 92 -14.84 -0.76 -7.05
C VAL A 92 -13.94 0.44 -6.74
N ASP A 93 -13.74 1.30 -7.72
CA ASP A 93 -13.08 2.63 -7.66
C ASP A 93 -12.53 3.14 -6.30
N SER A 94 -11.28 3.55 -6.28
CA SER A 94 -10.59 4.26 -5.17
C SER A 94 -10.05 3.41 -4.02
N VAL A 95 -9.64 2.19 -4.27
CA VAL A 95 -9.03 1.32 -3.26
C VAL A 95 -7.61 0.87 -3.65
N ASP A 96 -6.87 1.77 -4.31
CA ASP A 96 -5.47 1.53 -4.66
C ASP A 96 -4.65 1.01 -3.45
N ASP A 97 -4.94 1.52 -2.24
CA ASP A 97 -4.29 1.07 -1.01
C ASP A 97 -4.60 -0.40 -0.67
N ILE A 98 -5.84 -0.87 -0.92
CA ILE A 98 -6.21 -2.28 -0.69
C ILE A 98 -5.53 -3.19 -1.71
N VAL A 99 -5.46 -2.75 -2.96
CA VAL A 99 -4.73 -3.47 -4.01
C VAL A 99 -3.23 -3.51 -3.69
N ALA A 100 -2.65 -2.38 -3.25
CA ALA A 100 -1.26 -2.32 -2.81
C ALA A 100 -1.00 -3.27 -1.62
N ALA A 101 -1.93 -3.33 -0.65
CA ALA A 101 -1.88 -4.27 0.46
C ALA A 101 -1.85 -5.72 -0.02
N HIS A 102 -2.73 -6.09 -0.94
CA HIS A 102 -2.78 -7.44 -1.48
C HIS A 102 -1.54 -7.80 -2.30
N LEU A 103 -1.11 -6.90 -3.19
CA LEU A 103 0.08 -7.13 -4.02
C LEU A 103 1.35 -7.22 -3.17
N SER A 104 1.52 -6.37 -2.16
CA SER A 104 2.65 -6.45 -1.23
C SER A 104 2.67 -7.79 -0.48
N ALA A 105 1.51 -8.27 -0.04
CA ALA A 105 1.38 -9.56 0.63
C ALA A 105 1.63 -10.76 -0.30
N SER A 106 1.54 -10.61 -1.62
CA SER A 106 1.90 -11.67 -2.56
C SER A 106 3.41 -11.89 -2.68
N VAL A 107 4.23 -10.90 -2.33
CA VAL A 107 5.69 -10.93 -2.49
C VAL A 107 6.46 -10.85 -1.17
N ALA A 108 5.82 -10.48 -0.07
CA ALA A 108 6.43 -10.35 1.25
C ALA A 108 5.83 -11.34 2.26
N ASP A 109 6.59 -11.65 3.32
CA ASP A 109 6.16 -12.47 4.45
C ASP A 109 5.65 -11.61 5.61
N VAL A 110 6.19 -10.39 5.72
CA VAL A 110 5.82 -9.38 6.71
C VAL A 110 5.50 -8.07 6.00
N ILE A 111 4.33 -7.52 6.27
CA ILE A 111 3.88 -6.23 5.74
C ILE A 111 3.80 -5.23 6.89
N ILE A 112 4.51 -4.11 6.75
CA ILE A 112 4.54 -3.03 7.74
C ILE A 112 3.72 -1.87 7.21
N MET A 113 2.53 -1.67 7.80
CA MET A 113 1.58 -0.62 7.41
C MET A 113 1.86 0.66 8.17
N VAL A 114 2.10 1.74 7.45
CA VAL A 114 2.37 3.06 8.05
C VAL A 114 1.28 4.05 7.64
N GLY A 115 0.72 4.74 8.62
CA GLY A 115 -0.16 5.87 8.40
C GLY A 115 -1.56 5.54 7.89
N PHE A 116 -2.05 4.34 8.12
CA PHE A 116 -3.43 3.97 7.81
C PHE A 116 -4.38 4.71 8.77
N ASP A 117 -4.64 6.00 8.48
CA ASP A 117 -5.73 6.72 9.12
C ASP A 117 -7.07 6.23 8.56
N LEU A 118 -7.69 5.35 9.32
CA LEU A 118 -8.98 4.78 8.97
C LEU A 118 -10.14 5.77 9.18
N GLU A 119 -9.89 6.97 9.69
CA GLU A 119 -10.95 7.94 10.02
C GLU A 119 -11.19 9.00 8.95
N SER A 120 -10.17 9.44 8.22
CA SER A 120 -10.30 10.53 7.26
C SER A 120 -10.15 10.07 5.82
N ARG A 121 -11.27 9.89 5.13
CA ARG A 121 -11.31 9.65 3.68
C ARG A 121 -12.26 10.61 3.00
N PRO A 122 -11.91 11.90 2.92
CA PRO A 122 -12.84 12.92 2.41
C PRO A 122 -13.24 12.72 0.95
N ASN A 123 -12.52 11.93 0.18
CA ASN A 123 -12.75 11.70 -1.25
C ASN A 123 -12.96 10.22 -1.63
N ALA A 124 -13.21 9.34 -0.66
CA ALA A 124 -13.38 7.92 -0.96
C ALA A 124 -14.76 7.63 -1.56
N LYS A 125 -14.81 6.96 -2.69
CA LYS A 125 -16.05 6.44 -3.30
C LYS A 125 -16.63 5.24 -2.53
N ILE A 126 -15.89 4.69 -1.59
CA ILE A 126 -16.26 3.55 -0.76
C ILE A 126 -16.47 4.01 0.69
N SER A 127 -17.49 3.48 1.35
CA SER A 127 -17.72 3.78 2.76
C SER A 127 -16.55 3.30 3.64
N ARG A 128 -16.31 3.99 4.76
CA ARG A 128 -15.29 3.59 5.75
C ARG A 128 -15.46 2.13 6.17
N THR A 129 -16.69 1.69 6.46
CA THR A 129 -16.99 0.31 6.89
C THR A 129 -16.58 -0.71 5.83
N ASN A 130 -16.89 -0.45 4.56
CA ASN A 130 -16.51 -1.34 3.47
C ASN A 130 -14.99 -1.39 3.28
N TYR A 131 -14.33 -0.24 3.36
CA TYR A 131 -12.86 -0.17 3.27
C TYR A 131 -12.17 -0.99 4.37
N ILE A 132 -12.60 -0.81 5.63
CA ILE A 132 -12.06 -1.57 6.77
C ILE A 132 -12.34 -3.07 6.60
N GLY A 133 -13.53 -3.41 6.11
CA GLY A 133 -13.89 -4.80 5.80
C GLY A 133 -12.97 -5.43 4.76
N LEU A 134 -12.70 -4.73 3.66
CA LEU A 134 -11.79 -5.18 2.59
C LEU A 134 -10.35 -5.30 3.09
N LEU A 135 -9.88 -4.32 3.86
CA LEU A 135 -8.54 -4.37 4.45
C LEU A 135 -8.40 -5.56 5.41
N ALA A 136 -9.35 -5.73 6.32
CA ALA A 136 -9.37 -6.86 7.25
C ALA A 136 -9.41 -8.21 6.52
N GLN A 137 -10.16 -8.30 5.43
CA GLN A 137 -10.19 -9.47 4.57
C GLN A 137 -8.83 -9.73 3.93
N SER A 138 -8.19 -8.72 3.32
CA SER A 138 -6.87 -8.83 2.71
C SER A 138 -5.82 -9.30 3.71
N ILE A 139 -5.83 -8.75 4.93
CA ILE A 139 -4.93 -9.16 6.01
C ILE A 139 -5.14 -10.62 6.38
N ARG A 140 -6.38 -11.03 6.60
CA ARG A 140 -6.75 -12.40 6.98
C ARG A 140 -6.36 -13.41 5.91
N ASP A 141 -6.78 -13.14 4.67
CA ASP A 141 -6.68 -14.09 3.56
C ASP A 141 -5.24 -14.22 3.05
N SER A 142 -4.37 -13.24 3.34
CA SER A 142 -2.96 -13.29 2.97
C SER A 142 -2.18 -14.39 3.70
N GLY A 143 -2.59 -14.76 4.91
CA GLY A 143 -1.83 -15.66 5.80
C GLY A 143 -0.47 -15.11 6.24
N LYS A 144 -0.19 -13.82 6.01
CA LYS A 144 1.08 -13.14 6.30
C LYS A 144 1.03 -12.45 7.66
N GLN A 145 2.21 -12.06 8.16
CA GLN A 145 2.32 -11.23 9.37
C GLN A 145 2.18 -9.75 8.98
N TRP A 146 1.42 -9.01 9.78
CA TRP A 146 1.20 -7.59 9.58
C TRP A 146 1.58 -6.80 10.82
N VAL A 147 2.24 -5.67 10.61
CA VAL A 147 2.60 -4.72 11.67
C VAL A 147 1.95 -3.38 11.34
N ILE A 148 1.13 -2.85 12.25
CA ILE A 148 0.58 -1.49 12.13
C ILE A 148 1.45 -0.55 12.94
N VAL A 149 1.96 0.48 12.28
CA VAL A 149 2.88 1.45 12.85
C VAL A 149 2.16 2.75 13.14
N ASP A 150 2.45 3.30 14.34
CA ASP A 150 2.04 4.64 14.77
C ASP A 150 0.53 4.95 14.66
N HIS A 151 -0.31 3.94 14.81
CA HIS A 151 -1.75 4.17 14.79
C HIS A 151 -2.19 4.81 16.13
N PRO A 152 -2.68 6.08 16.13
CA PRO A 152 -2.91 6.84 17.38
C PRO A 152 -4.14 6.38 18.17
N LYS A 153 -5.04 5.61 17.56
CA LYS A 153 -6.33 5.22 18.13
C LYS A 153 -6.51 3.71 18.20
N ASN A 154 -7.58 3.30 18.85
CA ASN A 154 -8.00 1.91 18.82
C ASN A 154 -8.30 1.49 17.38
N LEU A 155 -7.74 0.36 16.97
CA LEU A 155 -8.05 -0.23 15.68
C LEU A 155 -9.54 -0.61 15.65
N ASP A 156 -10.14 -0.51 14.47
CA ASP A 156 -11.51 -0.98 14.29
C ASP A 156 -11.65 -2.48 14.59
N GLU A 157 -12.78 -2.85 15.15
CA GLU A 157 -13.05 -4.21 15.64
C GLU A 157 -12.69 -5.33 14.64
N PRO A 158 -13.01 -5.24 13.34
CA PRO A 158 -12.62 -6.28 12.38
C PRO A 158 -11.12 -6.50 12.28
N ILE A 159 -10.31 -5.44 12.45
CA ILE A 159 -8.85 -5.51 12.40
C ILE A 159 -8.27 -5.98 13.74
N GLN A 160 -8.82 -5.48 14.86
CA GLN A 160 -8.37 -5.89 16.21
C GLN A 160 -8.48 -7.39 16.45
N LYS A 161 -9.46 -8.06 15.83
CA LYS A 161 -9.70 -9.50 16.00
C LYS A 161 -8.79 -10.39 15.17
N LEU A 162 -7.95 -9.83 14.32
CA LEU A 162 -7.03 -10.61 13.50
C LEU A 162 -5.84 -11.10 14.33
N SER A 163 -5.54 -12.39 14.21
CA SER A 163 -4.45 -13.04 14.96
C SER A 163 -3.06 -12.78 14.36
N ASN A 164 -3.01 -12.34 13.10
CA ASN A 164 -1.78 -12.13 12.34
C ASN A 164 -1.36 -10.67 12.23
N ILE A 165 -1.88 -9.81 13.12
CA ILE A 165 -1.55 -8.40 13.18
C ILE A 165 -0.93 -8.03 14.53
N THR A 166 0.11 -7.21 14.50
CA THR A 166 0.72 -6.59 15.66
C THR A 166 0.78 -5.08 15.52
N ARG A 167 1.04 -4.38 16.61
CA ARG A 167 1.09 -2.92 16.63
C ARG A 167 2.39 -2.47 17.30
N ASP A 168 3.09 -1.49 16.70
CA ASP A 168 4.32 -0.96 17.24
C ASP A 168 4.55 0.50 16.80
N LEU A 169 5.58 1.14 17.34
CA LEU A 169 6.04 2.47 16.95
C LEU A 169 7.09 2.37 15.84
N LEU A 170 7.09 3.28 14.88
CA LEU A 170 8.04 3.27 13.77
C LEU A 170 9.51 3.18 14.20
N PRO A 171 9.98 3.95 15.21
CA PRO A 171 11.36 3.83 15.69
C PRO A 171 11.72 2.43 16.19
N ASN A 172 10.80 1.78 16.91
CA ASN A 172 11.03 0.42 17.41
C ASN A 172 11.15 -0.58 16.26
N VAL A 173 10.25 -0.49 15.27
CA VAL A 173 10.27 -1.35 14.10
C VAL A 173 11.57 -1.18 13.31
N LEU A 174 12.00 0.05 13.05
CA LEU A 174 13.26 0.34 12.36
C LEU A 174 14.46 -0.21 13.13
N GLN A 175 14.48 -0.04 14.45
CA GLN A 175 15.56 -0.58 15.30
C GLN A 175 15.62 -2.11 15.26
N LEU A 176 14.47 -2.79 15.36
CA LEU A 176 14.39 -4.25 15.30
C LEU A 176 14.88 -4.79 13.96
N LEU A 177 14.54 -4.13 12.86
CA LEU A 177 14.93 -4.56 11.52
C LEU A 177 16.42 -4.35 11.27
N ASN A 178 17.00 -3.22 11.69
CA ASN A 178 18.42 -2.96 11.56
C ASN A 178 19.27 -3.95 12.35
N ASN A 179 18.83 -4.33 13.56
CA ASN A 179 19.56 -5.29 14.40
C ASN A 179 19.50 -6.74 13.87
N ASN A 180 18.58 -7.06 12.96
CA ASN A 180 18.45 -8.39 12.36
C ASN A 180 19.09 -8.48 10.96
N SER A 181 19.74 -7.42 10.50
CA SER A 181 20.40 -7.36 9.19
C SER A 181 21.90 -7.69 9.24
N ASP A 182 22.44 -7.90 10.45
CA ASP A 182 23.79 -8.39 10.73
C ASP A 182 23.78 -9.93 10.97
#